data_3921126ec3db34c4bec7623ea9043b75
#
_entry.id   3921126ec3db34c4bec7623ea9043b75
#
_cell.length_a   1.000
_cell.length_b   1.000
_cell.length_c   1.000
_cell.angle_alpha   90.00
_cell.angle_beta   90.00
_cell.angle_gamma   90.00
#
_symmetry.space_group_name_H-M   'P 1'
#
loop_
_entity.id
_entity.type
_entity.pdbx_description
1 polymer ?
#
loop_
_entity_poly.entity_id
_entity_poly.type
_entity_poly.pdbx_seq_one_letter_code
_entity_poly.pdbx_strand_id
1 'polypeptide(L)'
;QYAIEWWYWVGHLKGTVSGEDFGFQSTVFRLAGAPSSSLPQHEAGVAFGDHQLYMSHAALSELTKQRYRSVERINREGWQAHASTSKLDITSSPIRVFESNSTATFELDFRLPDNVQVELSLQPLKPLVIFGECGLSRKGSDPAAVSLYWTYTRLQVKGRIIRDGEVTE
;
A
#
# COMPACT_ATOMS: atom_id res chain seq x y z
N GLN A 1 10.61 -12.39 10.29
CA GLN A 1 9.32 -11.99 9.72
C GLN A 1 8.48 -11.36 10.83
N TYR A 2 7.95 -10.19 10.61
CA TYR A 2 7.14 -9.46 11.59
C TYR A 2 5.71 -10.02 11.60
N ALA A 3 5.03 -9.94 12.76
CA ALA A 3 3.64 -10.37 12.89
C ALA A 3 2.70 -9.50 12.04
N ILE A 4 3.00 -8.21 11.95
CA ILE A 4 2.26 -7.25 11.11
C ILE A 4 3.28 -6.36 10.42
N GLU A 5 3.07 -6.13 9.15
CA GLU A 5 3.73 -5.09 8.35
C GLU A 5 2.68 -4.27 7.66
N TRP A 6 2.99 -2.98 7.40
CA TRP A 6 2.10 -2.13 6.64
C TRP A 6 2.89 -1.14 5.80
N TRP A 7 2.30 -0.81 4.66
CA TRP A 7 2.80 0.19 3.74
C TRP A 7 1.65 1.14 3.43
N TYR A 8 1.92 2.44 3.41
CA TYR A 8 0.87 3.40 3.13
C TYR A 8 1.39 4.60 2.34
N TRP A 9 0.51 5.14 1.55
CA TRP A 9 0.71 6.34 0.76
C TRP A 9 -0.51 7.23 0.95
N VAL A 10 -0.26 8.50 1.27
CA VAL A 10 -1.30 9.49 1.44
C VAL A 10 -0.83 10.80 0.81
N GLY A 11 -1.75 11.55 0.23
CA GLY A 11 -1.37 12.80 -0.39
C GLY A 11 -2.53 13.62 -0.93
N HIS A 12 -2.16 14.80 -1.38
CA HIS A 12 -3.02 15.72 -2.12
C HIS A 12 -2.57 15.77 -3.57
N LEU A 13 -3.53 15.80 -4.48
CA LEU A 13 -3.31 15.92 -5.92
C LEU A 13 -4.10 17.12 -6.43
N LYS A 14 -3.60 17.74 -7.50
CA LYS A 14 -4.29 18.81 -8.19
C LYS A 14 -4.27 18.53 -9.69
N GLY A 15 -5.45 18.50 -10.29
CA GLY A 15 -5.56 18.35 -11.73
C GLY A 15 -4.90 19.53 -12.44
N THR A 16 -3.96 19.23 -13.34
CA THR A 16 -3.14 20.24 -14.02
C THR A 16 -3.94 21.14 -14.95
N VAL A 17 -4.99 20.59 -15.59
CA VAL A 17 -5.88 21.31 -16.51
C VAL A 17 -7.19 21.67 -15.81
N SER A 18 -7.79 20.73 -15.09
CA SER A 18 -9.10 20.94 -14.44
C SER A 18 -9.05 21.83 -13.22
N GLY A 19 -7.87 21.92 -12.55
CA GLY A 19 -7.72 22.60 -11.26
C GLY A 19 -8.42 21.90 -10.09
N GLU A 20 -9.02 20.74 -10.32
CA GLU A 20 -9.69 19.96 -9.27
C GLU A 20 -8.71 19.52 -8.20
N ASP A 21 -9.14 19.59 -6.94
CA ASP A 21 -8.35 19.13 -5.80
C ASP A 21 -8.82 17.74 -5.31
N PHE A 22 -7.85 16.87 -5.04
CA PHE A 22 -8.09 15.50 -4.58
C PHE A 22 -7.26 15.18 -3.36
N GLY A 23 -7.78 14.32 -2.50
CA GLY A 23 -7.01 13.61 -1.47
C GLY A 23 -7.03 12.12 -1.77
N PHE A 24 -5.91 11.43 -1.59
CA PHE A 24 -5.87 9.98 -1.74
C PHE A 24 -5.23 9.31 -0.55
N GLN A 25 -5.61 8.06 -0.32
CA GLN A 25 -4.99 7.14 0.62
C GLN A 25 -4.94 5.76 -0.02
N SER A 26 -3.82 5.08 0.17
CA SER A 26 -3.63 3.69 -0.18
C SER A 26 -2.82 3.02 0.91
N THR A 27 -3.33 1.92 1.48
CA THR A 27 -2.66 1.20 2.57
C THR A 27 -2.79 -0.29 2.34
N VAL A 28 -1.69 -1.00 2.49
CA VAL A 28 -1.66 -2.46 2.51
C VAL A 28 -1.10 -2.92 3.84
N PHE A 29 -1.80 -3.81 4.52
CA PHE A 29 -1.34 -4.52 5.69
C PHE A 29 -1.03 -5.96 5.31
N ARG A 30 0.02 -6.51 5.86
CA ARG A 30 0.33 -7.93 5.85
C ARG A 30 0.31 -8.47 7.26
N LEU A 31 -0.48 -9.48 7.51
CA LEU A 31 -0.54 -10.20 8.77
C LEU A 31 0.09 -11.57 8.55
N ALA A 32 1.12 -11.87 9.33
CA ALA A 32 1.71 -13.21 9.33
C ALA A 32 0.71 -14.20 9.93
N GLY A 33 0.54 -15.33 9.26
CA GLY A 33 -0.20 -16.46 9.82
C GLY A 33 0.59 -17.17 10.93
N ALA A 34 0.04 -18.26 11.45
CA ALA A 34 0.72 -19.08 12.43
C ALA A 34 2.04 -19.61 11.87
N PRO A 35 3.10 -19.69 12.69
CA PRO A 35 4.37 -20.30 12.28
C PRO A 35 4.13 -21.72 11.73
N SER A 36 4.79 -22.06 10.63
CA SER A 36 4.65 -23.37 9.97
C SER A 36 4.94 -24.56 10.88
N SER A 37 5.72 -24.36 11.96
CA SER A 37 6.01 -25.37 12.99
C SER A 37 4.82 -25.69 13.90
N SER A 38 3.77 -24.87 13.89
CA SER A 38 2.56 -25.07 14.71
C SER A 38 1.40 -25.69 13.96
N LEU A 39 1.54 -25.91 12.64
CA LEU A 39 0.50 -26.53 11.82
C LEU A 39 0.75 -28.05 11.77
N PRO A 40 -0.30 -28.88 11.90
CA PRO A 40 -0.17 -30.30 11.64
C PRO A 40 0.34 -30.49 10.22
N GLN A 41 1.34 -31.35 10.04
CA GLN A 41 1.78 -31.77 8.71
C GLN A 41 0.64 -32.55 8.06
N HIS A 42 -0.31 -31.87 7.46
CA HIS A 42 -1.25 -32.50 6.58
C HIS A 42 -0.54 -32.82 5.27
N GLU A 43 -0.72 -34.07 4.88
CA GLU A 43 -0.24 -34.69 3.67
C GLU A 43 -0.28 -33.75 2.47
N ALA A 44 0.67 -33.93 1.56
CA ALA A 44 0.90 -33.19 0.33
C ALA A 44 -0.33 -33.18 -0.62
N GLY A 45 -1.34 -32.44 -0.26
CA GLY A 45 -2.55 -32.22 -1.03
C GLY A 45 -2.99 -30.80 -0.86
N VAL A 46 -2.62 -29.97 -1.85
CA VAL A 46 -3.13 -28.59 -2.03
C VAL A 46 -3.30 -27.88 -0.69
N ALA A 47 -2.19 -27.58 -0.06
CA ALA A 47 -2.20 -26.54 0.94
C ALA A 47 -2.64 -25.26 0.20
N PHE A 48 -3.88 -24.84 0.41
CA PHE A 48 -4.17 -23.41 0.39
C PHE A 48 -3.35 -22.85 1.54
N GLY A 49 -2.03 -22.79 1.30
CA GLY A 49 -1.00 -22.58 2.29
C GLY A 49 -0.86 -21.14 2.64
N ASP A 50 -1.94 -20.59 3.13
CA ASP A 50 -2.05 -19.18 3.38
C ASP A 50 -1.68 -18.87 4.79
N HIS A 51 -0.40 -18.80 4.95
CA HIS A 51 0.18 -18.34 6.20
C HIS A 51 0.12 -16.82 6.34
N GLN A 52 -0.35 -16.10 5.32
CA GLN A 52 -0.39 -14.64 5.33
C GLN A 52 -1.71 -14.11 4.78
N LEU A 53 -2.24 -13.11 5.47
CA LEU A 53 -3.38 -12.33 5.04
C LEU A 53 -2.93 -10.92 4.70
N TYR A 54 -3.53 -10.37 3.66
CA TYR A 54 -3.32 -8.99 3.24
C TYR A 54 -4.64 -8.23 3.34
N MET A 55 -4.60 -7.04 3.91
CA MET A 55 -5.74 -6.15 3.96
C MET A 55 -5.39 -4.87 3.20
N SER A 56 -6.24 -4.48 2.27
CA SER A 56 -6.05 -3.33 1.40
C SER A 56 -7.12 -2.30 1.64
N HIS A 57 -6.72 -1.07 1.89
CA HIS A 57 -7.61 0.08 1.98
C HIS A 57 -7.17 1.12 0.95
N ALA A 58 -8.06 1.52 0.07
CA ALA A 58 -7.83 2.64 -0.84
C ALA A 58 -9.00 3.62 -0.80
N ALA A 59 -8.69 4.91 -0.91
CA ALA A 59 -9.68 5.95 -0.93
C ALA A 59 -9.26 7.13 -1.80
N LEU A 60 -10.25 7.79 -2.38
CA LEU A 60 -10.13 9.04 -3.13
C LEU A 60 -11.22 10.02 -2.67
N SER A 61 -10.80 11.20 -2.28
CA SER A 61 -11.67 12.34 -1.99
C SER A 61 -11.58 13.34 -3.14
N GLU A 62 -12.66 13.60 -3.81
CA GLU A 62 -12.80 14.66 -4.83
C GLU A 62 -13.33 15.90 -4.12
N LEU A 63 -12.42 16.78 -3.65
CA LEU A 63 -12.76 17.89 -2.75
C LEU A 63 -13.72 18.89 -3.42
N THR A 64 -13.45 19.22 -4.68
CA THR A 64 -14.28 20.14 -5.46
C THR A 64 -15.72 19.62 -5.65
N LYS A 65 -15.87 18.31 -5.80
CA LYS A 65 -17.17 17.65 -6.02
C LYS A 65 -17.82 17.13 -4.75
N GLN A 66 -17.15 17.28 -3.59
CA GLN A 66 -17.58 16.74 -2.29
C GLN A 66 -17.94 15.25 -2.37
N ARG A 67 -17.15 14.48 -3.13
CA ARG A 67 -17.37 13.05 -3.34
C ARG A 67 -16.22 12.25 -2.71
N TYR A 68 -16.60 11.17 -2.04
CA TYR A 68 -15.66 10.23 -1.43
C TYR A 68 -15.93 8.82 -1.93
N ARG A 69 -14.87 8.11 -2.30
CA ARG A 69 -14.92 6.69 -2.64
C ARG A 69 -13.86 5.95 -1.86
N SER A 70 -14.22 4.77 -1.41
CA SER A 70 -13.28 3.88 -0.73
C SER A 70 -13.55 2.43 -1.08
N VAL A 71 -12.53 1.62 -0.90
CA VAL A 71 -12.60 0.17 -1.03
C VAL A 71 -11.73 -0.47 0.05
N GLU A 72 -12.23 -1.55 0.61
CA GLU A 72 -11.54 -2.41 1.54
C GLU A 72 -11.62 -3.85 1.03
N ARG A 73 -10.50 -4.57 1.10
CA ARG A 73 -10.41 -5.99 0.71
C ARG A 73 -9.49 -6.74 1.66
N ILE A 74 -9.87 -7.99 1.90
CA ILE A 74 -9.00 -8.98 2.55
C ILE A 74 -8.64 -10.01 1.50
N ASN A 75 -7.35 -10.18 1.28
CA ASN A 75 -6.78 -11.09 0.30
C ASN A 75 -5.91 -12.12 1.02
N ARG A 76 -5.83 -13.31 0.46
CA ARG A 76 -4.86 -14.33 0.87
C ARG A 76 -3.61 -14.23 -0.01
N GLU A 77 -2.47 -14.61 0.56
CA GLU A 77 -1.24 -14.74 -0.23
C GLU A 77 -1.46 -15.66 -1.44
N GLY A 78 -0.91 -15.26 -2.60
CA GLY A 78 -1.08 -15.98 -3.85
C GLY A 78 -1.47 -15.05 -5.00
N TRP A 79 -2.50 -15.39 -5.75
CA TRP A 79 -2.85 -14.66 -6.99
C TRP A 79 -3.26 -13.20 -6.77
N GLN A 80 -3.88 -12.90 -5.64
CA GLN A 80 -4.43 -11.58 -5.35
C GLN A 80 -3.56 -10.74 -4.42
N ALA A 81 -2.61 -11.35 -3.75
CA ALA A 81 -1.75 -10.65 -2.82
C ALA A 81 -0.37 -11.30 -2.69
N HIS A 82 0.66 -10.48 -2.70
CA HIS A 82 2.04 -10.87 -2.37
C HIS A 82 2.86 -9.63 -2.00
N ALA A 83 3.95 -9.83 -1.30
CA ALA A 83 4.98 -8.82 -1.08
C ALA A 83 6.36 -9.44 -1.28
N SER A 84 7.20 -8.79 -2.07
CA SER A 84 8.58 -9.21 -2.28
C SER A 84 9.43 -8.94 -1.04
N THR A 85 10.39 -9.81 -0.78
CA THR A 85 11.38 -9.63 0.30
C THR A 85 12.66 -8.93 -0.15
N SER A 86 12.85 -8.72 -1.45
CA SER A 86 14.08 -8.18 -2.03
C SER A 86 13.95 -6.73 -2.51
N LYS A 87 12.74 -6.26 -2.77
CA LYS A 87 12.45 -4.90 -3.25
C LYS A 87 11.03 -4.52 -2.89
N LEU A 88 10.69 -3.25 -3.02
CA LEU A 88 9.29 -2.83 -2.92
C LEU A 88 8.55 -3.32 -4.16
N ASP A 89 7.77 -4.36 -3.99
CA ASP A 89 6.86 -4.92 -4.98
C ASP A 89 5.74 -5.63 -4.23
N ILE A 90 4.63 -4.95 -4.10
CA ILE A 90 3.49 -5.37 -3.29
C ILE A 90 2.26 -5.35 -4.17
N THR A 91 1.56 -6.45 -4.19
CA THR A 91 0.22 -6.55 -4.76
C THR A 91 -0.72 -6.99 -3.66
N SER A 92 -1.83 -6.29 -3.51
CA SER A 92 -2.96 -6.74 -2.71
C SER A 92 -4.20 -6.09 -3.32
N SER A 93 -4.91 -6.84 -4.16
CA SER A 93 -6.06 -6.32 -4.91
C SER A 93 -6.99 -5.49 -3.99
N PRO A 94 -7.41 -4.29 -4.37
CA PRO A 94 -7.23 -3.66 -5.68
C PRO A 94 -5.99 -2.75 -5.81
N ILE A 95 -4.99 -2.89 -4.93
CA ILE A 95 -3.79 -2.04 -4.86
C ILE A 95 -2.60 -2.81 -5.44
N ARG A 96 -1.77 -2.11 -6.19
CA ARG A 96 -0.43 -2.52 -6.58
C ARG A 96 0.54 -1.37 -6.38
N VAL A 97 1.72 -1.67 -5.83
CA VAL A 97 2.82 -0.73 -5.73
C VAL A 97 4.14 -1.44 -5.97
N PHE A 98 5.02 -0.82 -6.72
CA PHE A 98 6.36 -1.38 -6.99
C PHE A 98 7.36 -0.26 -7.24
N GLU A 99 8.63 -0.56 -6.98
CA GLU A 99 9.74 0.32 -7.30
C GLU A 99 10.12 0.16 -8.78
N SER A 100 10.16 1.28 -9.50
CA SER A 100 10.64 1.30 -10.88
C SER A 100 12.15 1.06 -10.93
N ASN A 101 12.58 0.12 -11.75
CA ASN A 101 13.99 -0.26 -11.87
C ASN A 101 14.91 0.85 -12.43
N SER A 102 14.36 1.91 -13.00
CA SER A 102 15.13 2.91 -13.74
C SER A 102 15.31 4.25 -13.02
N THR A 103 14.50 4.58 -12.03
CA THR A 103 14.42 5.98 -11.55
C THR A 103 14.29 6.15 -10.04
N ALA A 104 14.38 5.08 -9.24
CA ALA A 104 14.10 5.12 -7.79
C ALA A 104 12.76 5.81 -7.47
N THR A 105 11.77 5.60 -8.34
CA THR A 105 10.39 6.04 -8.17
C THR A 105 9.50 4.86 -7.81
N PHE A 106 8.40 5.13 -7.16
CA PHE A 106 7.41 4.11 -6.85
C PHE A 106 6.20 4.32 -7.76
N GLU A 107 5.74 3.24 -8.37
CA GLU A 107 4.50 3.23 -9.14
C GLU A 107 3.39 2.66 -8.26
N LEU A 108 2.31 3.43 -8.07
CA LEU A 108 1.17 3.09 -7.25
C LEU A 108 -0.10 3.11 -8.09
N ASP A 109 -0.75 1.97 -8.19
CA ASP A 109 -2.02 1.81 -8.87
C ASP A 109 -3.08 1.30 -7.91
N PHE A 110 -4.29 1.84 -7.97
CA PHE A 110 -5.43 1.27 -7.29
C PHE A 110 -6.76 1.55 -7.99
N ARG A 111 -7.72 0.67 -7.74
CA ARG A 111 -9.07 0.77 -8.29
C ARG A 111 -10.09 0.94 -7.19
N LEU A 112 -11.06 1.77 -7.46
CA LEU A 112 -12.17 2.11 -6.58
C LEU A 112 -13.51 1.74 -7.23
N PRO A 113 -14.62 1.72 -6.48
CA PRO A 113 -15.95 1.60 -7.04
C PRO A 113 -16.23 2.64 -8.15
N ASP A 114 -17.27 2.41 -8.92
CA ASP A 114 -17.71 3.28 -10.03
C ASP A 114 -16.64 3.46 -11.11
N ASN A 115 -15.90 2.40 -11.44
CA ASN A 115 -14.86 2.39 -12.48
C ASN A 115 -13.79 3.48 -12.32
N VAL A 116 -13.50 3.87 -11.10
CA VAL A 116 -12.42 4.83 -10.84
C VAL A 116 -11.09 4.08 -10.70
N GLN A 117 -10.10 4.52 -11.48
CA GLN A 117 -8.72 4.03 -11.41
C GLN A 117 -7.77 5.19 -11.14
N VAL A 118 -6.82 4.97 -10.26
CA VAL A 118 -5.78 5.93 -9.91
C VAL A 118 -4.43 5.31 -10.21
N GLU A 119 -3.61 6.01 -10.99
CA GLU A 119 -2.26 5.59 -11.38
C GLU A 119 -1.29 6.73 -11.07
N LEU A 120 -0.35 6.47 -10.17
CA LEU A 120 0.55 7.50 -9.64
C LEU A 120 2.00 7.04 -9.70
N SER A 121 2.88 7.93 -10.12
CA SER A 121 4.33 7.82 -10.01
C SER A 121 4.80 8.75 -8.89
N LEU A 122 5.54 8.19 -7.94
CA LEU A 122 5.91 8.81 -6.67
C LEU A 122 7.43 8.92 -6.59
N GLN A 123 7.98 10.12 -6.70
CA GLN A 123 9.43 10.36 -6.64
C GLN A 123 9.82 10.97 -5.31
N PRO A 124 10.72 10.34 -4.53
CA PRO A 124 11.26 10.93 -3.31
C PRO A 124 11.99 12.24 -3.57
N LEU A 125 11.59 13.30 -2.88
CA LEU A 125 12.27 14.62 -2.91
C LEU A 125 13.14 14.86 -1.69
N LYS A 126 13.06 13.98 -0.69
CA LYS A 126 13.87 14.02 0.52
C LYS A 126 14.41 12.62 0.83
N PRO A 127 15.54 12.53 1.54
CA PRO A 127 16.04 11.24 2.03
C PRO A 127 15.00 10.51 2.90
N LEU A 128 15.15 9.20 2.98
CA LEU A 128 14.40 8.36 3.90
C LEU A 128 14.64 8.83 5.33
N VAL A 129 13.57 9.01 6.08
CA VAL A 129 13.61 9.31 7.51
C VAL A 129 13.41 8.01 8.28
N ILE A 130 14.36 7.70 9.13
CA ILE A 130 14.34 6.56 10.04
C ILE A 130 13.92 7.06 11.41
N PHE A 131 12.81 6.60 11.95
CA PHE A 131 12.25 7.08 13.22
C PHE A 131 12.89 6.41 14.42
N GLY A 132 12.87 7.14 15.55
CA GLY A 132 13.33 6.63 16.84
C GLY A 132 14.80 6.24 16.84
N GLU A 133 15.14 5.23 17.61
CA GLU A 133 16.49 4.72 17.72
C GLU A 133 16.70 3.62 16.65
N CYS A 134 17.42 3.96 15.58
CA CYS A 134 17.66 3.05 14.44
C CYS A 134 16.38 2.46 13.82
N GLY A 135 15.30 3.21 13.77
CA GLY A 135 14.02 2.77 13.23
C GLY A 135 13.06 2.17 14.27
N LEU A 136 13.52 1.92 15.50
CA LEU A 136 12.67 1.37 16.54
C LEU A 136 11.73 2.44 17.11
N SER A 137 10.45 2.19 16.98
CA SER A 137 9.38 3.00 17.57
C SER A 137 8.68 2.18 18.66
N ARG A 138 8.88 2.54 19.92
CA ARG A 138 8.23 1.90 21.06
C ARG A 138 6.74 2.22 21.09
N LYS A 139 5.91 1.22 21.32
CA LYS A 139 4.44 1.33 21.35
C LYS A 139 3.86 1.13 22.76
N GLY A 140 4.69 0.72 23.72
CA GLY A 140 4.26 0.49 25.09
C GLY A 140 5.44 0.18 26.01
N SER A 141 5.13 -0.21 27.25
CA SER A 141 6.12 -0.60 28.28
C SER A 141 6.72 -1.99 28.04
N ASP A 142 6.03 -2.84 27.31
CA ASP A 142 6.55 -4.15 26.93
C ASP A 142 7.70 -3.95 25.93
N PRO A 143 8.90 -4.52 26.17
CA PRO A 143 10.01 -4.47 25.24
C PRO A 143 9.71 -5.03 23.85
N ALA A 144 8.77 -5.95 23.74
CA ALA A 144 8.31 -6.53 22.47
C ALA A 144 7.31 -5.62 21.73
N ALA A 145 6.73 -4.64 22.42
CA ALA A 145 5.78 -3.69 21.81
C ALA A 145 6.52 -2.59 21.02
N VAL A 146 7.18 -3.00 19.95
CA VAL A 146 7.96 -2.12 19.06
C VAL A 146 7.56 -2.35 17.61
N SER A 147 7.71 -1.30 16.80
CA SER A 147 7.70 -1.42 15.35
C SER A 147 8.95 -0.80 14.76
N LEU A 148 9.39 -1.31 13.63
CA LEU A 148 10.34 -0.61 12.79
C LEU A 148 9.57 0.35 11.90
N TYR A 149 9.99 1.62 11.89
CA TYR A 149 9.29 2.64 11.14
C TYR A 149 10.26 3.58 10.42
N TRP A 150 10.04 3.70 9.12
CA TRP A 150 10.72 4.66 8.26
C TRP A 150 9.74 5.21 7.22
N THR A 151 10.02 6.40 6.71
CA THR A 151 9.14 7.04 5.74
C THR A 151 9.88 8.02 4.84
N TYR A 152 9.38 8.20 3.63
CA TYR A 152 9.65 9.36 2.79
C TYR A 152 8.65 10.45 3.12
N THR A 153 9.10 11.52 3.75
CA THR A 153 8.22 12.60 4.22
C THR A 153 7.75 13.52 3.10
N ARG A 154 8.36 13.45 1.91
CA ARG A 154 7.97 14.25 0.76
C ARG A 154 8.22 13.48 -0.53
N LEU A 155 7.13 13.25 -1.26
CA LEU A 155 7.13 12.67 -2.58
C LEU A 155 6.57 13.69 -3.58
N GLN A 156 7.21 13.83 -4.73
CA GLN A 156 6.56 14.43 -5.89
C GLN A 156 5.66 13.38 -6.51
N VAL A 157 4.43 13.75 -6.77
CA VAL A 157 3.43 12.83 -7.33
C VAL A 157 3.02 13.35 -8.70
N LYS A 158 3.02 12.46 -9.68
CA LYS A 158 2.44 12.67 -11.01
C LYS A 158 1.61 11.46 -11.37
N GLY A 159 0.61 11.64 -12.21
CA GLY A 159 -0.17 10.51 -12.65
C GLY A 159 -1.53 10.91 -13.17
N ARG A 160 -2.47 9.99 -13.13
CA ARG A 160 -3.79 10.19 -13.68
C ARG A 160 -4.88 9.52 -12.84
N ILE A 161 -6.03 10.16 -12.83
CA ILE A 161 -7.28 9.62 -12.30
C ILE A 161 -8.22 9.40 -13.47
N ILE A 162 -8.65 8.17 -13.67
CA ILE A 162 -9.56 7.76 -14.73
C ILE A 162 -10.92 7.51 -14.11
N ARG A 163 -11.96 8.18 -14.60
CA ARG A 163 -13.35 8.11 -14.11
C ARG A 163 -14.30 8.02 -15.32
N ASP A 164 -15.00 6.92 -15.47
CA ASP A 164 -15.94 6.71 -16.58
C ASP A 164 -15.35 7.00 -17.98
N GLY A 165 -14.05 6.73 -18.15
CA GLY A 165 -13.31 6.99 -19.37
C GLY A 165 -12.72 8.40 -19.48
N GLU A 166 -13.05 9.32 -18.60
CA GLU A 166 -12.42 10.64 -18.51
C GLU A 166 -11.12 10.58 -17.71
N VAL A 167 -10.09 11.25 -18.19
CA VAL A 167 -8.76 11.30 -17.59
C VAL A 167 -8.50 12.69 -17.01
N THR A 168 -8.11 12.73 -15.74
CA THR A 168 -7.57 13.93 -15.06
C THR A 168 -6.10 13.67 -14.74
N GLU A 169 -5.19 14.52 -15.23
CA GLU A 169 -3.75 14.49 -14.95
C GLU A 169 -3.36 15.56 -13.92
#